data_11174f6fc39c0fa645d4810692a373a6
#
_entry.id   11174f6fc39c0fa645d4810692a373a6
#
_cell.length_a   1.000
_cell.length_b   1.000
_cell.length_c   1.000
_cell.angle_alpha   90.00
_cell.angle_beta   90.00
_cell.angle_gamma   90.00
#
_symmetry.space_group_name_H-M   'P 1'
#
loop_
_entity.id
_entity.type
_entity.pdbx_description
1 polymer ?
#
loop_
_entity_poly.entity_id
_entity_poly.type
_entity_poly.pdbx_seq_one_letter_code
_entity_poly.pdbx_strand_id
1 'polypeptide(L)'
;MIRLLIFLAITASLNAQHLPARNAENTSRLISKIQGFALAQDKQLHMGACYVASSVTSAIVYRKTKDKTKATVYGFGVAMLAGVVKEVYDINHGHSDINDIIANTIGASLGVVTIRITL
;
A
#
# COMPACT_ATOMS: atom_id res chain seq x y z
N MET A 1 -9.49 5.99 -3.15
CA MET A 1 -8.24 5.30 -3.50
C MET A 1 -8.21 4.83 -4.96
N ILE A 2 -9.16 4.03 -5.42
CA ILE A 2 -9.25 3.58 -6.83
C ILE A 2 -9.27 4.75 -7.82
N ARG A 3 -10.02 5.80 -7.54
CA ARG A 3 -10.09 7.00 -8.40
C ARG A 3 -8.74 7.73 -8.52
N LEU A 4 -7.96 7.76 -7.45
CA LEU A 4 -6.62 8.36 -7.44
C LEU A 4 -5.63 7.53 -8.26
N LEU A 5 -5.67 6.19 -8.15
CA LEU A 5 -4.85 5.28 -8.93
C LEU A 5 -5.19 5.35 -10.42
N ILE A 6 -6.48 5.44 -10.76
CA ILE A 6 -6.95 5.63 -12.14
C ILE A 6 -6.47 6.99 -12.68
N PHE A 7 -6.57 8.06 -11.89
CA PHE A 7 -6.10 9.38 -12.30
C PHE A 7 -4.59 9.41 -12.51
N LEU A 8 -3.80 8.81 -11.61
CA LEU A 8 -2.35 8.67 -11.77
C LEU A 8 -1.98 7.84 -13.02
N ALA A 9 -2.71 6.77 -13.30
CA ALA A 9 -2.48 5.94 -14.47
C ALA A 9 -2.81 6.69 -15.78
N ILE A 10 -3.88 7.48 -15.81
CA ILE A 10 -4.27 8.30 -16.96
C ILE A 10 -3.23 9.40 -17.21
N THR A 11 -2.78 10.12 -16.17
CA THR A 11 -1.79 11.18 -16.30
C THR A 11 -0.43 10.64 -16.73
N ALA A 12 -0.01 9.48 -16.23
CA ALA A 12 1.22 8.81 -16.65
C ALA A 12 1.14 8.35 -18.11
N SER A 13 -0.01 7.84 -18.55
CA SER A 13 -0.23 7.43 -19.95
C SER A 13 -0.19 8.62 -20.91
N LEU A 14 -0.76 9.76 -20.55
CA LEU A 14 -0.74 10.99 -21.35
C LEU A 14 0.69 11.55 -21.48
N ASN A 15 1.48 11.51 -20.43
CA ASN A 15 2.88 11.96 -20.47
C ASN A 15 3.78 11.01 -21.27
N ALA A 16 3.47 9.72 -21.33
CA ALA A 16 4.24 8.74 -22.09
C ALA A 16 4.21 8.99 -23.61
N GLN A 17 3.21 9.69 -24.13
CA GLN A 17 3.08 10.01 -25.56
C GLN A 17 4.16 10.97 -26.09
N HIS A 18 4.83 11.71 -25.21
CA HIS A 18 5.90 12.64 -25.57
C HIS A 18 7.31 12.06 -25.40
N LEU A 19 7.43 10.80 -24.99
CA LEU A 19 8.71 10.14 -24.79
C LEU A 19 9.21 9.46 -26.08
N PRO A 20 10.55 9.31 -26.25
CA PRO A 20 11.10 8.46 -27.31
C PRO A 20 10.47 7.06 -27.26
N ALA A 21 10.21 6.46 -28.42
CA ALA A 21 9.44 5.20 -28.54
C ALA A 21 9.89 4.08 -27.57
N ARG A 22 11.20 3.93 -27.37
CA ARG A 22 11.75 2.95 -26.41
C ARG A 22 11.35 3.23 -24.95
N ASN A 23 11.32 4.49 -24.57
CA ASN A 23 10.92 4.90 -23.21
C ASN A 23 9.42 4.81 -23.04
N ALA A 24 8.63 5.09 -24.06
CA ALA A 24 7.18 4.95 -24.06
C ALA A 24 6.76 3.47 -23.86
N GLU A 25 7.44 2.54 -24.53
CA GLU A 25 7.17 1.11 -24.36
C GLU A 25 7.49 0.62 -22.92
N ASN A 26 8.64 1.01 -22.38
CA ASN A 26 9.01 0.66 -21.02
C ASN A 26 8.04 1.26 -20.00
N THR A 27 7.61 2.49 -20.21
CA THR A 27 6.64 3.17 -19.35
C THR A 27 5.27 2.49 -19.41
N SER A 28 4.79 2.12 -20.59
CA SER A 28 3.50 1.43 -20.75
C SER A 28 3.51 0.03 -20.10
N ARG A 29 4.61 -0.70 -20.23
CA ARG A 29 4.80 -1.99 -19.54
C ARG A 29 4.80 -1.84 -18.02
N LEU A 30 5.46 -0.80 -17.50
CA LEU A 30 5.48 -0.52 -16.07
C LEU A 30 4.08 -0.15 -15.55
N ILE A 31 3.37 0.73 -16.27
CA ILE A 31 2.00 1.13 -15.94
C ILE A 31 1.07 -0.09 -15.89
N SER A 32 1.14 -0.98 -16.90
CA SER A 32 0.30 -2.17 -16.94
C SER A 32 0.58 -3.13 -15.77
N LYS A 33 1.85 -3.27 -15.36
CA LYS A 33 2.23 -4.08 -14.18
C LYS A 33 1.69 -3.47 -12.89
N ILE A 34 1.80 -2.14 -12.73
CA ILE A 34 1.28 -1.43 -11.54
C ILE A 34 -0.24 -1.54 -11.48
N GLN A 35 -0.92 -1.39 -12.62
CA GLN A 35 -2.38 -1.55 -12.69
C GLN A 35 -2.79 -2.98 -12.36
N GLY A 36 -2.12 -3.99 -12.93
CA GLY A 36 -2.39 -5.40 -12.63
C GLY A 36 -2.20 -5.71 -11.14
N PHE A 37 -1.16 -5.20 -10.53
CA PHE A 37 -0.92 -5.32 -9.08
C PHE A 37 -2.03 -4.63 -8.27
N ALA A 38 -2.35 -3.38 -8.57
CA ALA A 38 -3.31 -2.59 -7.81
C ALA A 38 -4.76 -3.10 -7.95
N LEU A 39 -5.11 -3.75 -9.06
CA LEU A 39 -6.44 -4.29 -9.33
C LEU A 39 -6.59 -5.76 -8.89
N ALA A 40 -5.51 -6.45 -8.55
CA ALA A 40 -5.59 -7.80 -8.01
C ALA A 40 -6.37 -7.80 -6.68
N GLN A 41 -7.47 -8.53 -6.63
CA GLN A 41 -8.37 -8.55 -5.46
C GLN A 41 -7.63 -8.95 -4.18
N ASP A 42 -6.77 -9.91 -4.27
CA ASP A 42 -5.89 -10.39 -3.20
C ASP A 42 -5.02 -9.24 -2.65
N LYS A 43 -4.32 -8.49 -3.51
CA LYS A 43 -3.48 -7.36 -3.11
C LYS A 43 -4.29 -6.20 -2.50
N GLN A 44 -5.52 -5.99 -2.99
CA GLN A 44 -6.44 -5.01 -2.40
C GLN A 44 -6.85 -5.40 -0.99
N LEU A 45 -7.09 -6.68 -0.73
CA LEU A 45 -7.39 -7.18 0.61
C LEU A 45 -6.22 -6.96 1.58
N HIS A 46 -4.99 -7.29 1.15
CA HIS A 46 -3.79 -7.04 1.94
C HIS A 46 -3.59 -5.54 2.24
N MET A 47 -3.67 -4.70 1.21
CA MET A 47 -3.57 -3.24 1.39
C MET A 47 -4.66 -2.71 2.32
N GLY A 48 -5.91 -3.15 2.13
CA GLY A 48 -7.05 -2.71 2.93
C GLY A 48 -6.92 -3.12 4.40
N ALA A 49 -6.57 -4.37 4.66
CA ALA A 49 -6.39 -4.88 6.02
C ALA A 49 -5.28 -4.12 6.77
N CYS A 50 -4.12 -3.93 6.13
CA CYS A 50 -3.01 -3.19 6.73
C CYS A 50 -3.30 -1.69 6.87
N TYR A 51 -4.06 -1.09 5.94
CA TYR A 51 -4.54 0.28 6.06
C TYR A 51 -5.41 0.46 7.32
N VAL A 52 -6.40 -0.41 7.52
CA VAL A 52 -7.28 -0.36 8.67
C VAL A 52 -6.50 -0.60 9.97
N ALA A 53 -5.66 -1.64 10.01
CA ALA A 53 -4.86 -1.97 11.19
C ALA A 53 -3.94 -0.81 11.59
N SER A 54 -3.23 -0.20 10.64
CA SER A 54 -2.33 0.93 10.91
C SER A 54 -3.10 2.18 11.33
N SER A 55 -4.22 2.48 10.68
CA SER A 55 -5.05 3.65 11.00
C SER A 55 -5.65 3.56 12.40
N VAL A 56 -6.26 2.43 12.73
CA VAL A 56 -6.88 2.20 14.05
C VAL A 56 -5.82 2.24 15.15
N THR A 57 -4.70 1.54 14.97
CA THR A 57 -3.62 1.54 15.98
C THR A 57 -3.05 2.94 16.16
N SER A 58 -2.78 3.68 15.08
CA SER A 58 -2.30 5.06 15.15
C SER A 58 -3.28 5.97 15.89
N ALA A 59 -4.57 5.87 15.61
CA ALA A 59 -5.60 6.67 16.28
C ALA A 59 -5.65 6.37 17.79
N ILE A 60 -5.59 5.10 18.18
CA ILE A 60 -5.59 4.69 19.59
C ILE A 60 -4.34 5.22 20.31
N VAL A 61 -3.17 5.03 19.73
CA VAL A 61 -1.90 5.49 20.33
C VAL A 61 -1.90 7.01 20.44
N TYR A 62 -2.33 7.73 19.42
CA TYR A 62 -2.41 9.18 19.46
C TYR A 62 -3.37 9.68 20.54
N ARG A 63 -4.55 9.06 20.68
CA ARG A 63 -5.52 9.44 21.72
C ARG A 63 -4.93 9.32 23.13
N LYS A 64 -4.08 8.32 23.36
CA LYS A 64 -3.44 8.07 24.66
C LYS A 64 -2.19 8.92 24.90
N THR A 65 -1.36 9.12 23.88
CA THR A 65 -0.04 9.74 24.05
C THR A 65 0.04 11.19 23.59
N LYS A 66 -0.91 11.62 22.72
CA LYS A 66 -0.88 12.90 22.00
C LYS A 66 0.38 13.12 21.15
N ASP A 67 1.11 12.05 20.86
CA ASP A 67 2.36 12.05 20.12
C ASP A 67 2.15 11.42 18.73
N LYS A 68 2.25 12.26 17.68
CA LYS A 68 2.05 11.83 16.28
C LYS A 68 3.15 10.86 15.83
N THR A 69 4.37 11.02 16.34
CA THR A 69 5.49 10.13 15.97
C THR A 69 5.28 8.74 16.54
N LYS A 70 4.92 8.64 17.82
CA LYS A 70 4.58 7.35 18.44
C LYS A 70 3.40 6.70 17.72
N ALA A 71 2.35 7.45 17.43
CA ALA A 71 1.19 6.95 16.69
C ALA A 71 1.60 6.35 15.33
N THR A 72 2.44 7.07 14.57
CA THR A 72 2.94 6.59 13.28
C THR A 72 3.76 5.30 13.41
N VAL A 73 4.74 5.27 14.33
CA VAL A 73 5.63 4.10 14.51
C VAL A 73 4.84 2.86 14.96
N TYR A 74 3.99 3.01 15.96
CA TYR A 74 3.19 1.88 16.45
C TYR A 74 2.15 1.42 15.43
N GLY A 75 1.48 2.36 14.73
CA GLY A 75 0.49 2.02 13.72
C GLY A 75 1.10 1.25 12.55
N PHE A 76 2.22 1.74 12.02
CA PHE A 76 2.95 1.04 10.96
C PHE A 76 3.48 -0.31 11.44
N GLY A 77 4.13 -0.36 12.61
CA GLY A 77 4.73 -1.56 13.15
C GLY A 77 3.72 -2.68 13.38
N VAL A 78 2.57 -2.39 13.99
CA VAL A 78 1.51 -3.38 14.24
C VAL A 78 0.94 -3.91 12.93
N ALA A 79 0.67 -3.04 11.96
CA ALA A 79 0.16 -3.48 10.66
C ALA A 79 1.17 -4.37 9.91
N MET A 80 2.46 -4.02 9.93
CA MET A 80 3.50 -4.83 9.31
C MET A 80 3.69 -6.17 10.01
N LEU A 81 3.65 -6.21 11.34
CA LEU A 81 3.72 -7.46 12.11
C LEU A 81 2.56 -8.40 11.74
N ALA A 82 1.34 -7.87 11.67
CA ALA A 82 0.18 -8.68 11.25
C ALA A 82 0.36 -9.23 9.83
N GLY A 83 0.88 -8.41 8.90
CA GLY A 83 1.18 -8.84 7.53
C GLY A 83 2.25 -9.94 7.49
N VAL A 84 3.35 -9.77 8.23
CA VAL A 84 4.43 -10.78 8.29
C VAL A 84 3.94 -12.09 8.93
N VAL A 85 3.15 -12.03 10.00
CA VAL A 85 2.57 -13.24 10.62
C VAL A 85 1.72 -14.00 9.62
N LYS A 86 0.90 -13.30 8.81
CA LYS A 86 0.13 -13.94 7.76
C LYS A 86 1.02 -14.59 6.71
N GLU A 87 2.07 -13.91 6.25
CA GLU A 87 3.00 -14.48 5.27
C GLU A 87 3.72 -15.73 5.78
N VAL A 88 4.15 -15.72 7.05
CA VAL A 88 4.74 -16.90 7.69
C VAL A 88 3.75 -18.08 7.72
N TYR A 89 2.48 -17.79 8.01
CA TYR A 89 1.43 -18.81 7.95
C TYR A 89 1.25 -19.33 6.52
N ASP A 90 1.22 -18.44 5.52
CA ASP A 90 1.02 -18.81 4.11
C ASP A 90 2.22 -19.58 3.54
N ILE A 91 3.47 -19.29 3.97
CA ILE A 91 4.67 -20.10 3.63
C ILE A 91 4.48 -21.56 4.02
N ASN A 92 3.99 -21.79 5.23
CA ASN A 92 3.77 -23.15 5.74
C ASN A 92 2.66 -23.90 4.98
N HIS A 93 1.80 -23.19 4.28
CA HIS A 93 0.71 -23.74 3.46
C HIS A 93 0.97 -23.65 1.94
N GLY A 94 2.17 -23.23 1.52
CA GLY A 94 2.58 -23.21 0.11
C GLY A 94 2.03 -22.05 -0.73
N HIS A 95 1.61 -20.93 -0.11
CA HIS A 95 0.94 -19.80 -0.77
C HIS A 95 1.61 -18.43 -0.53
N SER A 96 2.91 -18.40 -0.28
CA SER A 96 3.62 -17.13 -0.04
C SER A 96 3.86 -16.35 -1.34
N ASP A 97 3.59 -15.04 -1.31
CA ASP A 97 3.88 -14.11 -2.40
C ASP A 97 4.53 -12.83 -1.85
N ILE A 98 5.75 -12.52 -2.31
CA ILE A 98 6.47 -11.30 -1.94
C ILE A 98 5.65 -10.03 -2.23
N ASN A 99 4.77 -10.08 -3.23
CA ASN A 99 3.88 -8.97 -3.57
C ASN A 99 2.87 -8.67 -2.46
N ASP A 100 2.55 -9.64 -1.60
CA ASP A 100 1.66 -9.43 -0.45
C ASP A 100 2.34 -8.56 0.61
N ILE A 101 3.66 -8.74 0.80
CA ILE A 101 4.45 -7.87 1.69
C ILE A 101 4.47 -6.43 1.15
N ILE A 102 4.63 -6.26 -0.17
CA ILE A 102 4.58 -4.94 -0.81
C ILE A 102 3.20 -4.31 -0.62
N ALA A 103 2.12 -5.07 -0.84
CA ALA A 103 0.75 -4.60 -0.64
C ALA A 103 0.50 -4.21 0.83
N ASN A 104 0.96 -5.01 1.79
CA ASN A 104 0.89 -4.72 3.22
C ASN A 104 1.62 -3.42 3.57
N THR A 105 2.82 -3.21 3.03
CA THR A 105 3.63 -2.00 3.25
C THR A 105 2.93 -0.76 2.71
N ILE A 106 2.37 -0.84 1.51
CA ILE A 106 1.60 0.26 0.91
C ILE A 106 0.38 0.59 1.77
N GLY A 107 -0.40 -0.42 2.16
CA GLY A 107 -1.58 -0.25 3.00
C GLY A 107 -1.25 0.37 4.36
N ALA A 108 -0.24 -0.16 5.05
CA ALA A 108 0.22 0.36 6.33
C ALA A 108 0.69 1.81 6.25
N SER A 109 1.47 2.15 5.21
CA SER A 109 1.96 3.51 4.97
C SER A 109 0.81 4.50 4.73
N LEU A 110 -0.14 4.13 3.88
CA LEU A 110 -1.31 4.97 3.59
C LEU A 110 -2.15 5.20 4.86
N GLY A 111 -2.32 4.18 5.69
CA GLY A 111 -3.07 4.29 6.94
C GLY A 111 -2.45 5.27 7.93
N VAL A 112 -1.13 5.17 8.18
CA VAL A 112 -0.46 6.11 9.10
C VAL A 112 -0.41 7.52 8.55
N VAL A 113 -0.22 7.69 7.22
CA VAL A 113 -0.23 9.01 6.59
C VAL A 113 -1.60 9.67 6.72
N THR A 114 -2.68 8.92 6.44
CA THR A 114 -4.05 9.41 6.58
C THR A 114 -4.32 9.93 7.99
N ILE A 115 -3.97 9.14 9.00
CA ILE A 115 -4.17 9.54 10.41
C ILE A 115 -3.29 10.74 10.77
N ARG A 116 -2.03 10.75 10.35
CA ARG A 116 -1.10 11.87 10.64
C ARG A 116 -1.56 13.20 10.07
N ILE A 117 -2.20 13.19 8.90
CA ILE A 117 -2.74 14.39 8.26
C ILE A 117 -4.05 14.84 8.94
N THR A 118 -4.87 13.86 9.37
CA THR A 118 -6.18 14.11 9.98
C THR A 118 -6.09 14.61 11.43
N LEU A 119 -5.05 14.20 12.15
CA LEU A 119 -4.80 14.60 13.54
C LEU A 119 -3.95 15.88 13.61
#